data_51b4f5d838ecb51e0cb3b72de3bd10e8
#
_entry.id   51b4f5d838ecb51e0cb3b72de3bd10e8
#
_cell.length_a   1.000
_cell.length_b   1.000
_cell.length_c   1.000
_cell.angle_alpha   90.00
_cell.angle_beta   90.00
_cell.angle_gamma   90.00
#
_symmetry.space_group_name_H-M   'P 1'
#
loop_
_entity.id
_entity.type
_entity.pdbx_description
1 polymer ?
#
loop_
_entity_poly.entity_id
_entity_poly.type
_entity_poly.pdbx_seq_one_letter_code
_entity_poly.pdbx_strand_id
1 'polypeptide(L)'
;DRVVITPGSSGAFILAFSSLFDTGARVGIGAPGYPSYRQILKSLDLVPVDLPTSHAARLQPVAEDFAGLDLQGLLVASPANPSGTMLDRPALQGLIEATQAQGAAFISDEIYHGIEYEKKAVSALEITDECYVINSFSKYFSMLYVFKLLSL
;
A
#
# COMPACT_ATOMS: atom_id res chain seq x y z
N ASP A 1 -15.32 9.57 -11.00
CA ASP A 1 -15.48 9.91 -9.57
C ASP A 1 -15.00 8.77 -8.68
N ARG A 2 -13.69 8.46 -8.78
CA ARG A 2 -13.04 7.38 -8.02
C ARG A 2 -11.99 7.95 -7.06
N VAL A 3 -12.05 9.26 -6.76
CA VAL A 3 -11.11 9.94 -5.86
C VAL A 3 -11.82 10.33 -4.58
N VAL A 4 -11.23 9.95 -3.45
CA VAL A 4 -11.73 10.31 -2.11
C VAL A 4 -10.65 11.10 -1.39
N ILE A 5 -11.03 12.24 -0.82
CA ILE A 5 -10.13 13.09 -0.02
C ILE A 5 -10.32 12.76 1.46
N THR A 6 -9.21 12.55 2.16
CA THR A 6 -9.20 12.17 3.58
C THR A 6 -8.26 13.07 4.39
N PRO A 7 -8.40 13.12 5.72
CA PRO A 7 -7.47 13.85 6.59
C PRO A 7 -6.13 13.10 6.70
N GLY A 8 -5.31 13.20 5.64
CA GLY A 8 -4.01 12.54 5.51
C GLY A 8 -4.11 11.07 5.09
N SER A 9 -2.95 10.47 4.77
CA SER A 9 -2.86 9.06 4.35
C SER A 9 -3.33 8.09 5.44
N SER A 10 -3.12 8.40 6.71
CA SER A 10 -3.63 7.54 7.81
C SER A 10 -5.16 7.42 7.78
N GLY A 11 -5.87 8.52 7.50
CA GLY A 11 -7.31 8.51 7.30
C GLY A 11 -7.72 7.68 6.09
N ALA A 12 -6.93 7.74 5.00
CA ALA A 12 -7.16 6.93 3.81
C ALA A 12 -6.97 5.43 4.09
N PHE A 13 -5.95 5.04 4.87
CA PHE A 13 -5.76 3.64 5.28
C PHE A 13 -6.92 3.13 6.15
N ILE A 14 -7.36 3.92 7.14
CA ILE A 14 -8.50 3.55 7.96
C ILE A 14 -9.75 3.33 7.10
N LEU A 15 -10.04 4.26 6.18
CA LEU A 15 -11.20 4.17 5.31
C LEU A 15 -11.10 2.95 4.37
N ALA A 16 -9.97 2.75 3.72
CA ALA A 16 -9.75 1.63 2.81
C ALA A 16 -9.89 0.29 3.55
N PHE A 17 -9.20 0.12 4.67
CA PHE A 17 -9.26 -1.14 5.42
C PHE A 17 -10.66 -1.43 5.96
N SER A 18 -11.36 -0.42 6.49
CA SER A 18 -12.74 -0.60 6.98
C SER A 18 -13.75 -0.90 5.88
N SER A 19 -13.47 -0.48 4.64
CA SER A 19 -14.35 -0.72 3.49
C SER A 19 -14.10 -2.07 2.83
N LEU A 20 -12.87 -2.59 2.93
CA LEU A 20 -12.42 -3.76 2.19
C LEU A 20 -12.47 -5.04 3.00
N PHE A 21 -12.36 -4.95 4.32
CA PHE A 21 -12.07 -6.10 5.16
C PHE A 21 -13.05 -6.23 6.32
N ASP A 22 -13.51 -7.44 6.52
CA ASP A 22 -14.23 -7.84 7.73
C ASP A 22 -13.26 -8.09 8.90
N THR A 23 -13.76 -8.00 10.13
CA THR A 23 -13.01 -8.33 11.36
C THR A 23 -12.32 -9.68 11.23
N GLY A 24 -11.05 -9.74 11.59
CA GLY A 24 -10.22 -10.94 11.51
C GLY A 24 -9.59 -11.19 10.14
N ALA A 25 -9.91 -10.38 9.11
CA ALA A 25 -9.27 -10.54 7.80
C ALA A 25 -7.75 -10.35 7.89
N ARG A 26 -7.05 -11.15 7.12
CA ARG A 26 -5.58 -11.21 7.10
C ARG A 26 -5.04 -10.35 5.96
N VAL A 27 -4.20 -9.39 6.29
CA VAL A 27 -3.63 -8.45 5.32
C VAL A 27 -2.11 -8.55 5.32
N GLY A 28 -1.54 -8.90 4.16
CA GLY A 28 -0.10 -8.98 3.95
C GLY A 28 0.54 -7.59 3.93
N ILE A 29 1.65 -7.44 4.64
CA ILE A 29 2.48 -6.23 4.66
C ILE A 29 3.96 -6.62 4.57
N GLY A 30 4.75 -5.90 3.80
CA GLY A 30 6.20 -6.13 3.71
C GLY A 30 6.90 -5.87 5.05
N ALA A 31 7.87 -6.71 5.41
CA ALA A 31 8.70 -6.55 6.59
C ALA A 31 10.20 -6.56 6.20
N PRO A 32 10.96 -5.46 6.48
CA PRO A 32 10.57 -4.27 7.23
C PRO A 32 9.60 -3.36 6.46
N GLY A 33 8.71 -2.68 7.17
CA GLY A 33 7.72 -1.77 6.61
C GLY A 33 7.36 -0.64 7.57
N TYR A 34 6.53 0.29 7.10
CA TYR A 34 6.09 1.42 7.91
C TYR A 34 5.20 0.96 9.08
N PRO A 35 5.58 1.25 10.34
CA PRO A 35 4.92 0.67 11.52
C PRO A 35 3.42 0.98 11.63
N SER A 36 2.96 2.13 11.09
CA SER A 36 1.57 2.54 11.20
C SER A 36 0.61 1.60 10.48
N TYR A 37 1.01 0.92 9.40
CA TYR A 37 0.14 -0.05 8.74
C TYR A 37 -0.34 -1.12 9.72
N ARG A 38 0.61 -1.73 10.43
CA ARG A 38 0.33 -2.76 11.45
C ARG A 38 -0.57 -2.23 12.56
N GLN A 39 -0.31 -1.01 13.03
CA GLN A 39 -1.08 -0.43 14.12
C GLN A 39 -2.52 -0.13 13.69
N ILE A 40 -2.72 0.42 12.48
CA ILE A 40 -4.04 0.69 11.94
C ILE A 40 -4.81 -0.63 11.73
N LEU A 41 -4.17 -1.63 11.11
CA LEU A 41 -4.80 -2.94 10.93
C LEU A 41 -5.27 -3.53 12.26
N LYS A 42 -4.40 -3.55 13.27
CA LYS A 42 -4.75 -4.05 14.61
C LYS A 42 -5.86 -3.25 15.29
N SER A 43 -5.91 -1.93 15.10
CA SER A 43 -6.95 -1.08 15.69
C SER A 43 -8.33 -1.31 15.07
N LEU A 44 -8.39 -1.97 13.92
CA LEU A 44 -9.61 -2.36 13.22
C LEU A 44 -9.90 -3.87 13.38
N ASP A 45 -9.26 -4.53 14.33
CA ASP A 45 -9.37 -5.98 14.56
C ASP A 45 -9.01 -6.83 13.33
N LEU A 46 -8.10 -6.32 12.47
CA LEU A 46 -7.52 -7.03 11.34
C LEU A 46 -6.20 -7.69 11.72
N VAL A 47 -5.80 -8.71 10.99
CA VAL A 47 -4.59 -9.51 11.25
C VAL A 47 -3.49 -9.12 10.27
N PRO A 48 -2.50 -8.31 10.67
CA PRO A 48 -1.35 -8.04 9.82
C PRO A 48 -0.44 -9.27 9.72
N VAL A 49 -0.17 -9.71 8.49
CA VAL A 49 0.71 -10.84 8.19
C VAL A 49 1.99 -10.30 7.58
N ASP A 50 3.12 -10.57 8.24
CA ASP A 50 4.43 -10.18 7.71
C ASP A 50 4.81 -11.03 6.51
N LEU A 51 5.08 -10.38 5.39
CA LEU A 51 5.75 -10.98 4.25
C LEU A 51 7.25 -10.72 4.42
N PRO A 52 8.05 -11.76 4.65
CA PRO A 52 9.49 -11.59 4.80
C PRO A 52 10.09 -11.11 3.48
N THR A 53 10.82 -10.01 3.54
CA THR A 53 11.50 -9.48 2.37
C THR A 53 13.00 -9.79 2.45
N SER A 54 13.67 -9.91 1.31
CA SER A 54 15.08 -10.21 1.23
C SER A 54 15.89 -9.06 0.60
N HIS A 55 17.20 -9.03 0.84
CA HIS A 55 18.09 -8.12 0.14
C HIS A 55 18.11 -8.38 -1.38
N ALA A 56 17.99 -9.65 -1.80
CA ALA A 56 17.91 -10.01 -3.21
C ALA A 56 16.66 -9.42 -3.89
N ALA A 57 15.53 -9.38 -3.18
CA ALA A 57 14.30 -8.73 -3.61
C ALA A 57 14.27 -7.22 -3.26
N ARG A 58 15.42 -6.63 -2.92
CA ARG A 58 15.56 -5.21 -2.56
C ARG A 58 14.62 -4.77 -1.43
N LEU A 59 14.38 -5.66 -0.46
CA LEU A 59 13.48 -5.43 0.68
C LEU A 59 12.03 -5.10 0.26
N GLN A 60 11.59 -5.65 -0.87
CA GLN A 60 10.22 -5.61 -1.33
C GLN A 60 9.63 -7.03 -1.31
N PRO A 61 8.32 -7.19 -1.10
CA PRO A 61 7.67 -8.48 -1.27
C PRO A 61 7.73 -8.92 -2.75
N VAL A 62 7.70 -10.20 -2.98
CA VAL A 62 7.60 -10.79 -4.32
C VAL A 62 6.33 -11.64 -4.41
N ALA A 63 5.86 -11.92 -5.63
CA ALA A 63 4.61 -12.65 -5.85
C ALA A 63 4.63 -14.04 -5.19
N GLU A 64 5.78 -14.68 -5.14
CA GLU A 64 5.98 -15.99 -4.50
C GLU A 64 5.76 -15.96 -2.99
N ASP A 65 6.06 -14.85 -2.32
CA ASP A 65 5.83 -14.68 -0.88
C ASP A 65 4.34 -14.64 -0.53
N PHE A 66 3.50 -14.29 -1.51
CA PHE A 66 2.04 -14.24 -1.37
C PHE A 66 1.39 -15.61 -1.63
N ALA A 67 2.03 -16.47 -2.41
CA ALA A 67 1.49 -17.75 -2.82
C ALA A 67 1.25 -18.68 -1.61
N GLY A 68 0.06 -19.28 -1.54
CA GLY A 68 -0.30 -20.23 -0.48
C GLY A 68 -0.62 -19.59 0.88
N LEU A 69 -0.56 -18.27 1.00
CA LEU A 69 -1.07 -17.56 2.17
C LEU A 69 -2.54 -17.23 1.94
N ASP A 70 -3.38 -17.56 2.92
CA ASP A 70 -4.80 -17.15 2.90
C ASP A 70 -4.89 -15.70 3.36
N LEU A 71 -4.77 -14.77 2.41
CA LEU A 71 -4.80 -13.32 2.66
C LEU A 71 -5.97 -12.70 1.90
N GLN A 72 -6.68 -11.80 2.57
CA GLN A 72 -7.77 -11.03 1.99
C GLN A 72 -7.28 -9.71 1.38
N GLY A 73 -6.06 -9.32 1.68
CA GLY A 73 -5.45 -8.13 1.10
C GLY A 73 -3.93 -8.12 1.13
N LEU A 74 -3.34 -7.32 0.24
CA LEU A 74 -1.91 -7.04 0.20
C LEU A 74 -1.70 -5.53 0.17
N LEU A 75 -0.92 -5.01 1.11
CA LEU A 75 -0.47 -3.62 1.12
C LEU A 75 1.01 -3.55 0.76
N VAL A 76 1.31 -2.80 -0.29
CA VAL A 76 2.67 -2.57 -0.79
C VAL A 76 2.96 -1.08 -0.85
N ALA A 77 4.15 -0.68 -0.41
CA ALA A 77 4.64 0.69 -0.56
C ALA A 77 5.79 0.74 -1.59
N SER A 78 5.68 1.60 -2.57
CA SER A 78 6.71 1.81 -3.58
C SER A 78 6.72 3.28 -4.05
N PRO A 79 7.72 4.09 -3.63
CA PRO A 79 8.89 3.77 -2.80
C PRO A 79 8.53 3.36 -1.36
N ALA A 80 9.27 2.40 -0.80
CA ALA A 80 9.01 1.86 0.53
C ALA A 80 9.66 2.66 1.66
N ASN A 81 9.00 2.73 2.81
CA ASN A 81 9.59 3.20 4.06
C ASN A 81 9.81 1.99 4.99
N PRO A 82 11.04 1.71 5.49
CA PRO A 82 12.20 2.62 5.54
C PRO A 82 13.23 2.43 4.41
N SER A 83 13.09 1.44 3.53
CA SER A 83 14.16 1.02 2.61
C SER A 83 14.44 2.01 1.46
N GLY A 84 13.46 2.83 1.08
CA GLY A 84 13.54 3.69 -0.10
C GLY A 84 13.51 2.92 -1.43
N THR A 85 13.36 1.62 -1.40
CA THR A 85 13.36 0.79 -2.61
C THR A 85 12.04 0.89 -3.36
N MET A 86 12.09 0.68 -4.66
CA MET A 86 10.93 0.74 -5.55
C MET A 86 10.76 -0.58 -6.29
N LEU A 87 9.51 -0.95 -6.52
CA LEU A 87 9.15 -1.99 -7.48
C LEU A 87 9.25 -1.44 -8.90
N ASP A 88 9.79 -2.23 -9.79
CA ASP A 88 9.65 -1.98 -11.22
C ASP A 88 8.29 -2.50 -11.73
N ARG A 89 7.94 -2.16 -12.98
CA ARG A 89 6.65 -2.55 -13.55
C ARG A 89 6.41 -4.07 -13.54
N PRO A 90 7.37 -4.94 -13.94
CA PRO A 90 7.14 -6.39 -13.89
C PRO A 90 6.90 -6.92 -12.48
N ALA A 91 7.66 -6.45 -11.48
CA ALA A 91 7.50 -6.88 -10.10
C ALA A 91 6.16 -6.42 -9.51
N LEU A 92 5.77 -5.16 -9.76
CA LEU A 92 4.48 -4.62 -9.32
C LEU A 92 3.32 -5.37 -9.98
N GLN A 93 3.41 -5.63 -11.28
CA GLN A 93 2.40 -6.39 -12.03
C GLN A 93 2.26 -7.81 -11.49
N GLY A 94 3.36 -8.51 -11.23
CA GLY A 94 3.33 -9.86 -10.66
C GLY A 94 2.64 -9.92 -9.30
N LEU A 95 2.87 -8.91 -8.43
CA LEU A 95 2.18 -8.81 -7.14
C LEU A 95 0.68 -8.55 -7.31
N ILE A 96 0.29 -7.67 -8.22
CA ILE A 96 -1.12 -7.38 -8.52
C ILE A 96 -1.81 -8.65 -9.03
N GLU A 97 -1.23 -9.33 -10.01
CA GLU A 97 -1.78 -10.57 -10.58
C GLU A 97 -1.90 -11.69 -9.52
N ALA A 98 -0.89 -11.87 -8.67
CA ALA A 98 -0.93 -12.85 -7.59
C ALA A 98 -2.03 -12.53 -6.56
N THR A 99 -2.26 -11.25 -6.27
CA THR A 99 -3.30 -10.78 -5.36
C THR A 99 -4.68 -11.01 -5.95
N GLN A 100 -4.89 -10.63 -7.20
CA GLN A 100 -6.16 -10.81 -7.93
C GLN A 100 -6.50 -12.30 -8.11
N ALA A 101 -5.52 -13.15 -8.38
CA ALA A 101 -5.72 -14.59 -8.51
C ALA A 101 -6.29 -15.25 -7.25
N GLN A 102 -6.08 -14.65 -6.08
CA GLN A 102 -6.63 -15.09 -4.80
C GLN A 102 -7.93 -14.37 -4.41
N GLY A 103 -8.43 -13.45 -5.24
CA GLY A 103 -9.58 -12.62 -4.89
C GLY A 103 -9.30 -11.62 -3.77
N ALA A 104 -8.03 -11.33 -3.50
CA ALA A 104 -7.60 -10.41 -2.46
C ALA A 104 -7.53 -8.96 -2.98
N ALA A 105 -7.70 -7.99 -2.08
CA ALA A 105 -7.59 -6.58 -2.42
C ALA A 105 -6.12 -6.13 -2.49
N PHE A 106 -5.75 -5.41 -3.57
CA PHE A 106 -4.41 -4.81 -3.70
C PHE A 106 -4.45 -3.34 -3.29
N ILE A 107 -3.60 -2.95 -2.34
CA ILE A 107 -3.47 -1.58 -1.84
C ILE A 107 -2.05 -1.10 -2.08
N SER A 108 -1.90 -0.01 -2.86
CA SER A 108 -0.63 0.62 -3.19
C SER A 108 -0.46 1.91 -2.40
N ASP A 109 0.54 1.96 -1.53
CA ASP A 109 0.97 3.22 -0.90
C ASP A 109 1.99 3.92 -1.81
N GLU A 110 1.56 5.00 -2.43
CA GLU A 110 2.32 5.79 -3.38
C GLU A 110 2.67 7.18 -2.84
N ILE A 111 2.71 7.32 -1.51
CA ILE A 111 2.92 8.61 -0.84
C ILE A 111 4.22 9.31 -1.22
N TYR A 112 5.22 8.55 -1.69
CA TYR A 112 6.53 9.07 -2.09
C TYR A 112 6.69 9.26 -3.61
N HIS A 113 5.62 9.08 -4.41
CA HIS A 113 5.68 9.40 -5.83
C HIS A 113 5.97 10.88 -6.04
N GLY A 114 6.86 11.18 -6.99
CA GLY A 114 7.32 12.53 -7.32
C GLY A 114 8.57 13.00 -6.58
N ILE A 115 9.04 12.26 -5.56
CA ILE A 115 10.29 12.58 -4.84
C ILE A 115 11.40 11.56 -5.05
N GLU A 116 11.23 10.66 -5.97
CA GLU A 116 12.26 9.74 -6.46
C GLU A 116 13.29 10.48 -7.34
N TYR A 117 14.54 10.00 -7.35
CA TYR A 117 15.66 10.69 -8.01
C TYR A 117 16.06 10.05 -9.35
N GLU A 118 16.36 8.76 -9.36
CA GLU A 118 16.98 8.12 -10.54
C GLU A 118 15.95 7.54 -11.51
N LYS A 119 14.86 7.02 -11.00
CA LYS A 119 13.80 6.39 -11.79
C LYS A 119 12.46 6.84 -11.27
N LYS A 120 11.50 7.01 -12.16
CA LYS A 120 10.11 7.26 -11.77
C LYS A 120 9.50 5.99 -11.19
N ALA A 121 8.77 6.15 -10.10
CA ALA A 121 7.92 5.10 -9.57
C ALA A 121 6.79 4.79 -10.56
N VAL A 122 6.36 3.53 -10.59
CA VAL A 122 5.23 3.06 -11.39
C VAL A 122 4.00 3.04 -10.50
N SER A 123 2.93 3.70 -10.92
CA SER A 123 1.65 3.63 -10.22
C SER A 123 0.94 2.32 -10.52
N ALA A 124 0.28 1.75 -9.51
CA ALA A 124 -0.58 0.57 -9.71
C ALA A 124 -1.70 0.85 -10.72
N LEU A 125 -2.19 2.10 -10.80
CA LEU A 125 -3.20 2.53 -11.78
C LEU A 125 -2.72 2.50 -13.24
N GLU A 126 -1.41 2.42 -13.48
CA GLU A 126 -0.87 2.20 -14.83
C GLU A 126 -1.00 0.74 -15.28
N ILE A 127 -1.33 -0.17 -14.36
CA ILE A 127 -1.41 -1.62 -14.60
C ILE A 127 -2.86 -2.11 -14.51
N THR A 128 -3.61 -1.66 -13.52
CA THR A 128 -4.99 -2.11 -13.28
C THR A 128 -5.85 -1.00 -12.69
N ASP A 129 -7.14 -1.05 -12.99
CA ASP A 129 -8.17 -0.24 -12.34
C ASP A 129 -8.73 -0.90 -11.06
N GLU A 130 -8.38 -2.15 -10.81
CA GLU A 130 -8.85 -2.95 -9.67
C GLU A 130 -7.83 -2.91 -8.54
N CYS A 131 -7.51 -1.71 -8.07
CA CYS A 131 -6.61 -1.48 -6.94
C CYS A 131 -7.00 -0.23 -6.16
N TYR A 132 -6.44 -0.11 -4.96
CA TYR A 132 -6.63 1.05 -4.09
C TYR A 132 -5.30 1.77 -3.94
N VAL A 133 -5.20 2.97 -4.50
CA VAL A 133 -3.98 3.79 -4.41
C VAL A 133 -4.15 4.83 -3.33
N ILE A 134 -3.18 4.89 -2.42
CA ILE A 134 -3.12 5.89 -1.36
C ILE A 134 -1.93 6.81 -1.63
N ASN A 135 -2.22 8.10 -1.71
CA ASN A 135 -1.21 9.14 -1.87
C ASN A 135 -1.49 10.28 -0.88
N SER A 136 -0.59 11.28 -0.82
CA SER A 136 -0.76 12.41 0.09
C SER A 136 -0.01 13.63 -0.42
N PHE A 137 -0.56 14.79 -0.15
CA PHE A 137 0.12 16.08 -0.40
C PHE A 137 1.26 16.38 0.60
N SER A 138 1.40 15.57 1.66
CA SER A 138 2.36 15.84 2.74
C SER A 138 3.83 15.63 2.37
N LYS A 139 4.13 14.84 1.33
CA LYS A 139 5.51 14.54 0.93
C LYS A 139 5.95 15.38 -0.27
N TYR A 140 5.50 15.06 -1.46
CA TYR A 140 5.89 15.78 -2.66
C TYR A 140 5.60 17.28 -2.59
N PHE A 141 4.42 17.65 -2.12
CA PHE A 141 4.01 19.06 -2.02
C PHE A 141 4.36 19.72 -0.67
N SER A 142 4.95 18.98 0.27
CA SER A 142 5.30 19.46 1.63
C SER A 142 4.13 20.10 2.39
N MET A 143 2.90 19.65 2.14
CA MET A 143 1.67 20.26 2.64
C MET A 143 1.22 19.59 3.95
N LEU A 144 1.94 19.82 5.04
CA LEU A 144 1.68 19.18 6.34
C LEU A 144 0.36 19.61 7.02
N TYR A 145 -0.25 20.73 6.61
CA TYR A 145 -1.37 21.35 7.34
C TYR A 145 -2.57 21.80 6.49
N VAL A 146 -2.66 21.38 5.24
CA VAL A 146 -3.70 21.88 4.32
C VAL A 146 -5.08 21.23 4.53
N PHE A 147 -5.24 20.28 5.44
CA PHE A 147 -6.51 19.59 5.67
C PHE A 147 -7.44 20.26 6.69
N LYS A 148 -7.44 21.59 6.78
CA LYS A 148 -8.49 22.31 7.49
C LYS A 148 -9.57 22.90 6.57
N LEU A 149 -9.61 22.51 5.32
CA LEU A 149 -10.66 22.89 4.38
C LEU A 149 -11.45 21.67 3.94
N LEU A 150 -12.16 21.04 4.88
CA LEU A 150 -13.42 20.41 4.57
C LEU A 150 -14.50 21.47 4.80
N SER A 151 -14.86 22.20 3.75
CA SER A 151 -16.18 22.81 3.74
C SER A 151 -17.18 21.69 3.48
N LEU A 152 -18.08 21.51 4.41
CA LEU A 152 -19.32 20.80 4.28
C LEU A 152 -20.14 21.35 3.11
#